data_dd4967d768d76dcf8fb77267442a567f
#
_entry.id   dd4967d768d76dcf8fb77267442a567f
#
_cell.length_a   1.000
_cell.length_b   1.000
_cell.length_c   1.000
_cell.angle_alpha   90.00
_cell.angle_beta   90.00
_cell.angle_gamma   90.00
#
_symmetry.space_group_name_H-M   'P 1'
#
loop_
_entity.id
_entity.type
_entity.pdbx_description
1 polymer ?
#
loop_
_entity_poly.entity_id
_entity_poly.type
_entity_poly.pdbx_seq_one_letter_code
_entity_poly.pdbx_strand_id
1 'polypeptide(L)'
;HSFASLRKENKEFEKQVEAHSKKIESLFGQKPTVFRNSELLFCDDMVDRVANMGFAGMLAEGAPQILDWKSPNYVYCSTANQRVKLLLKNCGMSDDIAYRFSDWGWREFPLTAAYRLCVPHSY
;
A
#
# COMPACT_ATOMS: atom_id res chain seq x y z
N HIS A 1 1.85 2.30 13.89
CA HIS A 1 3.14 2.99 13.71
C HIS A 1 2.91 4.29 12.94
N SER A 2 3.53 5.34 13.44
CA SER A 2 3.38 6.70 12.93
C SER A 2 4.53 7.05 11.99
N PHE A 3 4.27 7.89 10.98
CA PHE A 3 5.32 8.44 10.13
C PHE A 3 6.38 9.22 10.95
N ALA A 4 5.96 9.88 12.02
CA ALA A 4 6.87 10.56 12.96
C ALA A 4 7.88 9.60 13.63
N SER A 5 7.57 8.30 13.72
CA SER A 5 8.47 7.30 14.29
C SER A 5 9.65 6.93 13.39
N LEU A 6 9.68 7.41 12.16
CA LEU A 6 10.80 7.23 11.22
C LEU A 6 12.06 8.02 11.58
N ARG A 7 12.01 8.89 12.60
CA ARG A 7 13.20 9.58 13.10
C ARG A 7 14.31 8.58 13.43
N LYS A 8 15.50 8.83 12.90
CA LYS A 8 16.64 7.88 12.93
C LYS A 8 17.15 7.54 14.34
N GLU A 9 16.94 8.42 15.32
CA GLU A 9 17.61 8.36 16.61
C GLU A 9 17.09 7.25 17.56
N ASN A 10 15.84 6.81 17.44
CA ASN A 10 15.21 6.00 18.49
C ASN A 10 14.80 4.58 18.07
N LYS A 11 14.96 4.18 16.81
CA LYS A 11 14.45 2.90 16.28
C LYS A 11 12.98 2.62 16.65
N GLU A 12 12.22 3.68 16.88
CA GLU A 12 10.84 3.58 17.36
C GLU A 12 9.93 2.95 16.30
N PHE A 13 10.18 3.25 15.03
CA PHE A 13 9.46 2.65 13.92
C PHE A 13 9.62 1.13 13.92
N GLU A 14 10.84 0.64 14.03
CA GLU A 14 11.14 -0.79 14.04
C GLU A 14 10.50 -1.48 15.25
N LYS A 15 10.55 -0.87 16.42
CA LYS A 15 9.90 -1.40 17.63
C LYS A 15 8.39 -1.54 17.47
N GLN A 16 7.73 -0.52 16.91
CA GLN A 16 6.28 -0.55 16.68
C GLN A 16 5.89 -1.61 15.65
N VAL A 17 6.64 -1.72 14.54
CA VAL A 17 6.39 -2.71 13.51
C VAL A 17 6.61 -4.13 14.06
N GLU A 18 7.67 -4.34 14.82
CA GLU A 18 7.96 -5.65 15.44
C GLU A 18 6.88 -6.05 16.44
N ALA A 19 6.49 -5.13 17.32
CA ALA A 19 5.42 -5.38 18.29
C ALA A 19 4.09 -5.73 17.60
N HIS A 20 3.74 -5.03 16.52
CA HIS A 20 2.56 -5.31 15.73
C HIS A 20 2.68 -6.67 15.01
N SER A 21 3.82 -6.98 14.43
CA SER A 21 4.06 -8.27 13.77
C SER A 21 3.91 -9.44 14.73
N LYS A 22 4.48 -9.34 15.93
CA LYS A 22 4.31 -10.35 16.99
C LYS A 22 2.85 -10.52 17.40
N LYS A 23 2.10 -9.40 17.48
CA LYS A 23 0.68 -9.45 17.79
C LYS A 23 -0.14 -10.16 16.72
N ILE A 24 0.12 -9.86 15.44
CA ILE A 24 -0.52 -10.55 14.30
C ILE A 24 -0.20 -12.03 14.33
N GLU A 25 1.07 -12.40 14.50
CA GLU A 25 1.50 -13.79 14.57
C GLU A 25 0.83 -14.53 15.74
N SER A 26 0.71 -13.91 16.90
CA SER A 26 0.05 -14.51 18.06
C SER A 26 -1.47 -14.73 17.88
N LEU A 27 -2.13 -13.88 17.08
CA LEU A 27 -3.57 -13.94 16.84
C LEU A 27 -3.95 -14.87 15.70
N PHE A 28 -3.13 -14.90 14.65
CA PHE A 28 -3.46 -15.58 13.39
C PHE A 28 -2.52 -16.76 13.05
N GLY A 29 -1.48 -16.98 13.85
CA GLY A 29 -0.52 -18.07 13.62
C GLY A 29 0.39 -17.87 12.39
N GLN A 30 0.38 -16.70 11.79
CA GLN A 30 1.15 -16.37 10.59
C GLN A 30 1.94 -15.08 10.77
N LYS A 31 3.24 -15.15 10.46
CA LYS A 31 4.09 -13.95 10.43
C LYS A 31 3.73 -13.10 9.21
N PRO A 32 3.48 -11.80 9.37
CA PRO A 32 3.19 -10.92 8.24
C PRO A 32 4.42 -10.74 7.35
N THR A 33 4.22 -10.83 6.05
CA THR A 33 5.26 -10.65 5.02
C THR A 33 5.08 -9.39 4.19
N VAL A 34 3.93 -8.74 4.33
CA VAL A 34 3.59 -7.49 3.64
C VAL A 34 3.36 -6.40 4.68
N PHE A 35 3.99 -5.26 4.44
CA PHE A 35 3.90 -4.08 5.30
C PHE A 35 2.91 -3.06 4.74
N ARG A 36 2.14 -2.43 5.62
CA ARG A 36 1.30 -1.28 5.31
C ARG A 36 1.51 -0.19 6.34
N ASN A 37 1.93 0.98 5.90
CA ASN A 37 2.01 2.13 6.79
C ASN A 37 0.64 2.77 7.03
N SER A 38 0.52 3.54 8.12
CA SER A 38 -0.65 4.41 8.36
C SER A 38 -0.79 5.38 7.19
N GLU A 39 -2.04 5.64 6.78
CA GLU A 39 -2.37 6.53 5.65
C GLU A 39 -1.67 6.17 4.33
N LEU A 40 -1.14 4.94 4.20
CA LEU A 40 -0.39 4.50 3.01
C LEU A 40 0.79 5.39 2.64
N LEU A 41 1.27 6.19 3.59
CA LEU A 41 2.43 7.07 3.40
C LEU A 41 3.67 6.27 3.00
N PHE A 42 4.40 6.80 2.05
CA PHE A 42 5.55 6.18 1.43
C PHE A 42 6.75 7.14 1.37
N CYS A 43 7.94 6.61 1.63
CA CYS A 43 9.20 7.22 1.27
C CYS A 43 10.28 6.13 1.12
N ASP A 44 11.32 6.42 0.36
CA ASP A 44 12.39 5.46 0.06
C ASP A 44 13.14 4.99 1.32
N ASP A 45 13.39 5.87 2.29
CA ASP A 45 14.00 5.50 3.59
C ASP A 45 13.19 4.43 4.33
N MET A 46 11.86 4.45 4.19
CA MET A 46 10.99 3.43 4.79
C MET A 46 11.15 2.08 4.11
N VAL A 47 11.34 2.06 2.80
CA VAL A 47 11.49 0.79 2.04
C VAL A 47 12.71 0.03 2.52
N ASP A 48 13.83 0.70 2.72
CA ASP A 48 15.06 0.07 3.24
C ASP A 48 14.86 -0.52 4.64
N ARG A 49 14.20 0.20 5.53
CA ARG A 49 13.88 -0.29 6.87
C ARG A 49 12.98 -1.51 6.83
N VAL A 50 11.91 -1.45 6.03
CA VAL A 50 10.95 -2.54 5.84
C VAL A 50 11.64 -3.77 5.23
N ALA A 51 12.53 -3.58 4.24
CA ALA A 51 13.35 -4.66 3.67
C ALA A 51 14.25 -5.33 4.71
N ASN A 52 14.90 -4.51 5.55
CA ASN A 52 15.80 -5.00 6.61
C ASN A 52 15.06 -5.76 7.73
N MET A 53 13.76 -5.49 7.90
CA MET A 53 12.89 -6.23 8.82
C MET A 53 12.33 -7.53 8.21
N GLY A 54 12.65 -7.83 6.95
CA GLY A 54 12.30 -9.08 6.28
C GLY A 54 10.95 -9.08 5.56
N PHE A 55 10.33 -7.93 5.34
CA PHE A 55 9.12 -7.84 4.52
C PHE A 55 9.45 -7.93 3.03
N ALA A 56 8.62 -8.67 2.29
CA ALA A 56 8.76 -8.87 0.85
C ALA A 56 7.93 -7.88 0.02
N GLY A 57 6.91 -7.30 0.62
CA GLY A 57 6.01 -6.36 -0.04
C GLY A 57 5.58 -5.20 0.84
N MET A 58 5.13 -4.14 0.19
CA MET A 58 4.61 -2.95 0.87
C MET A 58 3.40 -2.41 0.10
N LEU A 59 2.37 -2.00 0.85
CA LEU A 59 1.23 -1.27 0.30
C LEU A 59 1.48 0.23 0.43
N ALA A 60 1.27 0.96 -0.66
CA ALA A 60 1.45 2.41 -0.73
C ALA A 60 0.30 3.08 -1.48
N GLU A 61 0.19 4.39 -1.35
CA GLU A 61 -0.80 5.18 -2.09
C GLU A 61 -0.41 5.26 -3.57
N GLY A 62 -1.34 4.95 -4.46
CA GLY A 62 -1.18 5.13 -5.90
C GLY A 62 -1.56 6.55 -6.31
N ALA A 63 -0.81 7.55 -5.83
CA ALA A 63 -1.09 8.95 -6.07
C ALA A 63 -0.96 9.31 -7.57
N PRO A 64 -2.05 9.78 -8.22
CA PRO A 64 -2.01 10.09 -9.66
C PRO A 64 -0.94 11.13 -10.02
N GLN A 65 -0.66 12.07 -9.12
CA GLN A 65 0.34 13.12 -9.32
C GLN A 65 1.79 12.57 -9.43
N ILE A 66 2.03 11.37 -8.87
CA ILE A 66 3.35 10.72 -8.90
C ILE A 66 3.41 9.68 -10.02
N LEU A 67 2.30 9.00 -10.26
CA LEU A 67 2.23 7.97 -11.29
C LEU A 67 2.15 8.54 -12.70
N ASP A 68 1.61 9.77 -12.83
CA ASP A 68 1.36 10.40 -14.13
C ASP A 68 0.50 9.47 -15.01
N TRP A 69 1.00 9.05 -16.17
CA TRP A 69 0.30 8.14 -17.08
C TRP A 69 0.36 6.66 -16.68
N LYS A 70 1.16 6.31 -15.66
CA LYS A 70 1.35 4.92 -15.23
C LYS A 70 0.14 4.41 -14.44
N SER A 71 -0.23 3.17 -14.68
CA SER A 71 -1.34 2.53 -13.96
C SER A 71 -0.93 2.10 -12.55
N PRO A 72 -1.76 2.35 -11.51
CA PRO A 72 -1.52 1.82 -10.17
C PRO A 72 -1.69 0.29 -10.07
N ASN A 73 -2.19 -0.36 -11.13
CA ASN A 73 -2.49 -1.80 -11.13
C ASN A 73 -1.28 -2.68 -11.44
N TYR A 74 -0.11 -2.10 -11.64
CA TYR A 74 1.14 -2.85 -11.80
C TYR A 74 1.88 -3.01 -10.47
N VAL A 75 2.76 -4.00 -10.43
CA VAL A 75 3.70 -4.17 -9.31
C VAL A 75 4.91 -3.29 -9.56
N TYR A 76 5.22 -2.45 -8.61
CA TYR A 76 6.36 -1.54 -8.65
C TYR A 76 7.46 -1.99 -7.69
N CYS A 77 8.58 -1.32 -7.73
CA CYS A 77 9.62 -1.38 -6.72
C CYS A 77 10.26 0.00 -6.56
N SER A 78 10.80 0.27 -5.38
CA SER A 78 11.57 1.47 -5.14
C SER A 78 12.89 1.41 -5.90
N THR A 79 13.38 2.56 -6.34
CA THR A 79 14.74 2.69 -6.90
C THR A 79 15.80 2.46 -5.84
N ALA A 80 15.50 2.76 -4.58
CA ALA A 80 16.39 2.56 -3.44
C ALA A 80 16.57 1.06 -3.09
N ASN A 81 15.49 0.28 -3.18
CA ASN A 81 15.54 -1.15 -2.82
C ASN A 81 14.53 -1.98 -3.63
N GLN A 82 15.03 -2.80 -4.55
CA GLN A 82 14.20 -3.63 -5.44
C GLN A 82 13.70 -4.93 -4.79
N ARG A 83 14.15 -5.28 -3.59
CA ARG A 83 13.73 -6.50 -2.89
C ARG A 83 12.28 -6.43 -2.43
N VAL A 84 11.82 -5.24 -2.02
CA VAL A 84 10.44 -5.03 -1.58
C VAL A 84 9.58 -4.63 -2.78
N LYS A 85 8.52 -5.41 -3.04
CA LYS A 85 7.54 -5.10 -4.08
C LYS A 85 6.50 -4.13 -3.55
N LEU A 86 6.17 -3.12 -4.35
CA LEU A 86 5.19 -2.10 -4.03
C LEU A 86 3.87 -2.41 -4.74
N LEU A 87 2.82 -2.54 -3.97
CA LEU A 87 1.45 -2.67 -4.45
C LEU A 87 0.74 -1.36 -4.15
N LEU A 88 0.29 -0.69 -5.20
CA LEU A 88 -0.28 0.64 -5.10
C LEU A 88 -1.80 0.57 -5.01
N LYS A 89 -2.37 1.35 -4.10
CA LYS A 89 -3.82 1.53 -4.03
C LYS A 89 -4.30 2.22 -5.31
N ASN A 90 -5.24 1.61 -6.00
CA ASN A 90 -5.98 2.29 -7.07
C ASN A 90 -6.98 3.26 -6.43
N CYS A 91 -6.60 4.53 -6.32
CA CYS A 91 -7.37 5.56 -5.64
C CYS A 91 -8.77 5.71 -6.24
N GLY A 92 -8.87 5.79 -7.58
CA GLY A 92 -10.16 5.94 -8.26
C GLY A 92 -11.12 4.80 -7.93
N MET A 93 -10.68 3.55 -8.09
CA MET A 93 -11.50 2.39 -7.78
C MET A 93 -11.82 2.28 -6.28
N SER A 94 -10.87 2.60 -5.42
CA SER A 94 -11.09 2.60 -3.97
C SER A 94 -12.14 3.63 -3.55
N ASP A 95 -12.11 4.82 -4.15
CA ASP A 95 -13.06 5.89 -3.86
C ASP A 95 -14.46 5.57 -4.43
N ASP A 96 -14.51 4.92 -5.60
CA ASP A 96 -15.76 4.41 -6.16
C ASP A 96 -16.45 3.43 -5.19
N ILE A 97 -15.67 2.51 -4.62
CA ILE A 97 -16.21 1.53 -3.66
C ILE A 97 -16.54 2.19 -2.32
N ALA A 98 -15.68 3.05 -1.80
CA ALA A 98 -15.82 3.61 -0.46
C ALA A 98 -16.94 4.66 -0.37
N TYR A 99 -17.12 5.47 -1.41
CA TYR A 99 -17.96 6.66 -1.35
C TYR A 99 -19.14 6.66 -2.34
N ARG A 100 -19.02 5.94 -3.45
CA ARG A 100 -20.02 5.99 -4.52
C ARG A 100 -20.83 4.70 -4.64
N PHE A 101 -20.37 3.60 -4.04
CA PHE A 101 -21.03 2.30 -4.14
C PHE A 101 -22.51 2.33 -3.69
N SER A 102 -22.81 3.06 -2.64
CA SER A 102 -24.15 3.20 -2.06
C SER A 102 -24.93 4.40 -2.61
N ASP A 103 -24.34 5.17 -3.52
CA ASP A 103 -25.03 6.30 -4.17
C ASP A 103 -25.88 5.81 -5.36
N TRP A 104 -27.20 5.74 -5.16
CA TRP A 104 -28.15 5.34 -6.19
C TRP A 104 -28.22 6.30 -7.39
N GLY A 105 -27.71 7.52 -7.24
CA GLY A 105 -27.56 8.50 -8.32
C GLY A 105 -26.39 8.23 -9.24
N TRP A 106 -25.42 7.43 -8.78
CA TRP A 106 -24.21 7.10 -9.56
C TRP A 106 -24.46 5.91 -10.48
N ARG A 107 -24.84 6.22 -11.71
CA ARG A 107 -25.27 5.22 -12.70
C ARG A 107 -24.15 4.41 -13.34
N GLU A 108 -22.90 4.83 -13.18
CA GLU A 108 -21.73 4.15 -13.76
C GLU A 108 -21.26 2.96 -12.93
N PHE A 109 -21.65 2.88 -11.67
CA PHE A 109 -21.44 1.70 -10.85
C PHE A 109 -22.55 0.64 -11.17
N PRO A 110 -22.27 -0.64 -11.25
CA PRO A 110 -21.00 -1.37 -11.03
C PRO A 110 -20.15 -1.54 -12.28
N LEU A 111 -20.59 -1.03 -13.45
CA LEU A 111 -19.91 -1.24 -14.73
C LEU A 111 -18.46 -0.72 -14.72
N THR A 112 -18.27 0.48 -14.16
CA THR A 112 -16.94 1.08 -14.09
C THR A 112 -15.99 0.28 -13.19
N ALA A 113 -16.45 -0.19 -12.04
CA ALA A 113 -15.66 -1.02 -11.13
C ALA A 113 -15.35 -2.37 -11.75
N ALA A 114 -16.32 -3.04 -12.37
CA ALA A 114 -16.12 -4.31 -13.07
C ALA A 114 -15.16 -4.14 -14.25
N TYR A 115 -15.31 -3.07 -15.02
CA TYR A 115 -14.43 -2.76 -16.14
C TYR A 115 -12.99 -2.51 -15.70
N ARG A 116 -12.78 -1.72 -14.63
CA ARG A 116 -11.46 -1.45 -14.05
C ARG A 116 -10.79 -2.68 -13.44
N LEU A 117 -11.56 -3.66 -12.98
CA LEU A 117 -11.05 -4.92 -12.46
C LEU A 117 -10.65 -5.91 -13.55
N CYS A 118 -11.38 -5.93 -14.67
CA CYS A 118 -11.27 -6.97 -15.68
C CYS A 118 -10.46 -6.59 -16.91
N VAL A 119 -10.26 -5.30 -17.17
CA VAL A 119 -9.50 -4.85 -18.35
C VAL A 119 -8.11 -4.40 -17.94
N PRO A 120 -7.07 -5.14 -18.32
CA PRO A 120 -5.71 -4.60 -18.26
C PRO A 120 -5.69 -3.37 -19.17
N HIS A 121 -5.30 -2.22 -18.66
CA HIS A 121 -5.04 -1.07 -19.49
C HIS A 121 -3.85 -1.41 -20.38
N SER A 122 -4.14 -1.92 -21.57
CA SER A 122 -3.18 -2.00 -22.65
C SER A 122 -3.00 -0.58 -23.20
N TYR A 123 -1.88 0.02 -22.90
CA TYR A 123 -1.34 1.16 -23.64
C TYR A 123 -0.17 0.67 -24.46
#